data_a6fcbf48f9e415aa323ff6b1898071f0
#
_entry.id   a6fcbf48f9e415aa323ff6b1898071f0
#
_cell.length_a   1.000
_cell.length_b   1.000
_cell.length_c   1.000
_cell.angle_alpha   90.00
_cell.angle_beta   90.00
_cell.angle_gamma   90.00
#
_symmetry.space_group_name_H-M   'P 1'
#
loop_
_entity.id
_entity.type
_entity.pdbx_description
1 polymer ?
#
loop_
_entity_poly.entity_id
_entity_poly.type
_entity_poly.pdbx_seq_one_letter_code
_entity_poly.pdbx_strand_id
1 'polypeptide(L)'
;MVVKPLPFTVVGRTCLSVYPNDGAIERRYPVTCKERVNLFGLPLEVDTLPFQEQDRDIAACATSALWSVFYATGRRFQHAIPSPVQITKAATQRAGYDERVLPNGKGLNNRQIADAIRSVGLEPATIGLGIENKPGGALRSAQERTALLKIATAAYLAAGIPCLLLGQVRDKTPKNDGPILGSHARAVAGYRFEQIEPTAYGKTGILFSATQMTHLYAHDDQVGPFARMKLLDNALLDSAQVNDKGERYKRVVDPQTLVVPLYNKIRIPFHQIMQIAINIDMLINNLQAATTHSAHLNKKLVWDLQLMRLEDYRASLRDAPIDAAAKLRILTRSLPRFLWVLTANSSNQQKLFELLFDPTDLLQGRLFLDVVGHEETVFQFLVSALAPMDAGIWTELSLETIRIELAKYKSSDDESARA
;
A
#
# COMPACT_ATOMS: atom_id res chain seq x y z
N MET A 1 -5.30 27.60 -3.30
CA MET A 1 -5.76 27.93 -1.93
C MET A 1 -7.19 28.45 -2.00
N VAL A 2 -8.07 27.95 -1.14
CA VAL A 2 -9.45 28.45 -1.02
C VAL A 2 -9.63 29.02 0.37
N VAL A 3 -9.91 30.30 0.44
CA VAL A 3 -10.21 31.01 1.69
C VAL A 3 -11.67 30.75 2.06
N LYS A 4 -11.94 30.37 3.30
CA LYS A 4 -13.28 30.19 3.85
C LYS A 4 -13.54 31.21 4.95
N PRO A 5 -14.70 31.78 5.01
CA PRO A 5 -15.07 32.67 6.12
C PRO A 5 -15.53 31.85 7.35
N LEU A 6 -14.64 30.99 7.85
CA LEU A 6 -14.91 30.20 9.05
C LEU A 6 -14.19 30.83 10.25
N PRO A 7 -14.76 30.79 11.46
CA PRO A 7 -14.24 31.51 12.62
C PRO A 7 -12.79 31.15 12.98
N PHE A 8 -12.41 29.87 12.83
CA PHE A 8 -11.09 29.37 13.23
C PHE A 8 -10.26 28.80 12.08
N THR A 9 -10.81 28.74 10.86
CA THR A 9 -10.17 28.16 9.70
C THR A 9 -10.31 29.09 8.50
N VAL A 10 -9.29 29.89 8.26
CA VAL A 10 -9.28 30.86 7.13
C VAL A 10 -9.06 30.14 5.80
N VAL A 11 -8.19 29.12 5.80
CA VAL A 11 -7.85 28.34 4.61
C VAL A 11 -8.58 27.02 4.61
N GLY A 12 -9.50 26.81 3.67
CA GLY A 12 -10.29 25.59 3.59
C GLY A 12 -9.70 24.50 2.71
N ARG A 13 -9.33 24.86 1.48
CA ARG A 13 -8.77 23.92 0.48
C ARG A 13 -7.43 24.43 0.01
N THR A 14 -6.47 23.51 -0.10
CA THR A 14 -5.09 23.85 -0.43
C THR A 14 -4.49 22.81 -1.35
N CYS A 15 -3.71 23.27 -2.32
CA CYS A 15 -2.81 22.47 -3.13
C CYS A 15 -1.40 22.96 -2.86
N LEU A 16 -0.57 22.11 -2.26
CA LEU A 16 0.85 22.39 -2.06
C LEU A 16 1.70 21.38 -2.82
N SER A 17 2.85 21.82 -3.31
CA SER A 17 3.84 20.90 -3.88
C SER A 17 4.35 19.93 -2.82
N VAL A 18 4.69 18.74 -3.29
CA VAL A 18 5.32 17.70 -2.45
C VAL A 18 6.75 18.10 -2.07
N TYR A 19 7.28 17.49 -1.02
CA TYR A 19 8.69 17.68 -0.66
C TYR A 19 9.59 17.07 -1.75
N PRO A 20 10.59 17.78 -2.25
CA PRO A 20 11.51 17.27 -3.27
C PRO A 20 12.37 16.14 -2.70
N ASN A 21 12.90 15.30 -3.59
CA ASN A 21 13.97 14.39 -3.24
C ASN A 21 15.24 15.20 -2.91
N ASP A 22 16.05 14.65 -2.02
CA ASP A 22 17.23 15.33 -1.54
C ASP A 22 18.36 14.27 -1.39
N GLY A 23 19.18 14.14 -2.40
CA GLY A 23 20.34 13.24 -2.44
C GLY A 23 20.01 11.80 -2.05
N ALA A 24 20.36 11.41 -0.83
CA ALA A 24 20.17 10.06 -0.31
C ALA A 24 18.72 9.73 0.13
N ILE A 25 17.81 10.71 0.08
CA ILE A 25 16.43 10.55 0.54
C ILE A 25 15.50 10.42 -0.64
N GLU A 26 14.89 9.24 -0.78
CA GLU A 26 13.85 8.98 -1.77
C GLU A 26 12.47 9.17 -1.17
N ARG A 27 11.70 10.11 -1.73
CA ARG A 27 10.29 10.35 -1.38
C ARG A 27 9.41 9.98 -2.56
N ARG A 28 8.36 9.22 -2.29
CA ARG A 28 7.40 8.77 -3.31
C ARG A 28 6.00 9.26 -2.95
N TYR A 29 5.33 9.87 -3.95
CA TYR A 29 3.96 10.38 -3.83
C TYR A 29 3.09 9.85 -4.98
N PRO A 30 2.80 8.54 -5.04
CA PRO A 30 2.16 7.93 -6.21
C PRO A 30 0.71 8.36 -6.44
N VAL A 31 0.09 9.01 -5.44
CA VAL A 31 -1.32 9.44 -5.49
C VAL A 31 -1.49 10.90 -5.93
N THR A 32 -0.40 11.62 -6.15
CA THR A 32 -0.47 13.00 -6.63
C THR A 32 -0.86 13.06 -8.10
N CYS A 33 -1.40 14.18 -8.49
CA CYS A 33 -1.72 14.49 -9.87
C CYS A 33 -1.44 15.97 -10.16
N LYS A 34 -1.32 16.31 -11.44
CA LYS A 34 -1.17 17.68 -11.89
C LYS A 34 -2.48 18.43 -11.73
N GLU A 35 -2.46 19.45 -10.88
CA GLU A 35 -3.55 20.38 -10.69
C GLU A 35 -3.23 21.69 -11.43
N ARG A 36 -4.18 22.13 -12.26
CA ARG A 36 -4.07 23.36 -13.03
C ARG A 36 -5.06 24.38 -12.53
N VAL A 37 -4.56 25.58 -12.26
CA VAL A 37 -5.35 26.72 -11.84
C VAL A 37 -5.00 27.91 -12.74
N ASN A 38 -6.00 28.68 -13.13
CA ASN A 38 -5.77 29.94 -13.78
C ASN A 38 -6.00 31.05 -12.75
N LEU A 39 -4.96 31.81 -12.45
CA LEU A 39 -5.00 32.94 -11.54
C LEU A 39 -4.80 34.22 -12.32
N PHE A 40 -5.86 35.04 -12.54
CA PHE A 40 -5.81 36.27 -13.28
C PHE A 40 -5.12 36.18 -14.67
N GLY A 41 -5.40 35.12 -15.41
CA GLY A 41 -4.78 34.84 -16.70
C GLY A 41 -3.43 34.11 -16.65
N LEU A 42 -2.85 33.91 -15.47
CA LEU A 42 -1.62 33.13 -15.29
C LEU A 42 -1.94 31.67 -15.07
N PRO A 43 -1.53 30.76 -15.96
CA PRO A 43 -1.69 29.33 -15.74
C PRO A 43 -0.69 28.86 -14.67
N LEU A 44 -1.20 28.30 -13.59
CA LEU A 44 -0.41 27.69 -12.52
C LEU A 44 -0.63 26.19 -12.53
N GLU A 45 0.44 25.44 -12.37
CA GLU A 45 0.41 23.99 -12.31
C GLU A 45 1.21 23.49 -11.09
N VAL A 46 0.69 22.51 -10.38
CA VAL A 46 1.36 21.89 -9.25
C VAL A 46 1.03 20.40 -9.17
N ASP A 47 2.05 19.56 -8.96
CA ASP A 47 1.85 18.14 -8.63
C ASP A 47 1.49 18.01 -7.16
N THR A 48 0.25 17.59 -6.88
CA THR A 48 -0.28 17.59 -5.53
C THR A 48 -1.42 16.57 -5.36
N LEU A 49 -1.80 16.34 -4.12
CA LEU A 49 -3.12 15.84 -3.72
C LEU A 49 -3.83 16.97 -3.01
N PRO A 50 -5.02 17.41 -3.46
CA PRO A 50 -5.78 18.45 -2.79
C PRO A 50 -6.11 18.10 -1.34
N PHE A 51 -5.89 19.05 -0.47
CA PHE A 51 -6.13 18.97 0.96
C PHE A 51 -7.35 19.80 1.34
N GLN A 52 -8.11 19.33 2.33
CA GLN A 52 -9.16 20.10 2.95
C GLN A 52 -8.98 20.12 4.45
N GLU A 53 -8.87 21.31 5.02
CA GLU A 53 -8.89 21.52 6.45
C GLU A 53 -10.33 21.41 6.99
N GLN A 54 -10.48 20.81 8.18
CA GLN A 54 -11.77 20.80 8.87
C GLN A 54 -11.95 22.06 9.72
N ASP A 55 -13.20 22.39 10.02
CA ASP A 55 -13.52 23.34 11.06
C ASP A 55 -13.29 22.72 12.44
N ARG A 56 -12.69 23.46 13.37
CA ARG A 56 -12.41 22.95 14.72
C ARG A 56 -13.65 22.63 15.53
N ASP A 57 -14.78 23.21 15.17
CA ASP A 57 -16.08 23.01 15.84
C ASP A 57 -16.76 21.69 15.44
N ILE A 58 -16.26 21.02 14.42
CA ILE A 58 -16.88 19.82 13.86
C ILE A 58 -15.85 18.69 13.78
N ALA A 59 -16.06 17.58 14.49
CA ALA A 59 -15.22 16.40 14.40
C ALA A 59 -15.38 15.72 13.02
N ALA A 60 -14.72 16.23 12.00
CA ALA A 60 -14.84 15.82 10.60
C ALA A 60 -13.53 15.28 10.01
N CYS A 61 -12.55 14.85 10.83
CA CYS A 61 -11.26 14.35 10.35
C CYS A 61 -11.42 13.22 9.32
N ALA A 62 -12.29 12.25 9.57
CA ALA A 62 -12.56 11.18 8.62
C ALA A 62 -13.22 11.68 7.32
N THR A 63 -14.11 12.68 7.40
CA THR A 63 -14.74 13.29 6.23
C THR A 63 -13.73 14.06 5.38
N SER A 64 -12.85 14.84 5.99
CA SER A 64 -11.79 15.59 5.30
C SER A 64 -10.75 14.65 4.67
N ALA A 65 -10.35 13.61 5.40
CA ALA A 65 -9.45 12.59 4.88
C ALA A 65 -10.08 11.81 3.70
N LEU A 66 -11.34 11.38 3.82
CA LEU A 66 -12.09 10.73 2.75
C LEU A 66 -12.26 11.63 1.53
N TRP A 67 -12.44 12.93 1.72
CA TRP A 67 -12.52 13.86 0.58
C TRP A 67 -11.24 13.85 -0.24
N SER A 68 -10.08 13.91 0.40
CA SER A 68 -8.78 13.82 -0.29
C SER A 68 -8.60 12.45 -0.96
N VAL A 69 -8.99 11.37 -0.28
CA VAL A 69 -8.96 10.01 -0.82
C VAL A 69 -9.85 9.91 -2.07
N PHE A 70 -11.09 10.41 -2.01
CA PHE A 70 -12.02 10.38 -3.15
C PHE A 70 -11.59 11.29 -4.28
N TYR A 71 -10.84 12.35 -4.00
CA TYR A 71 -10.27 13.18 -5.04
C TYR A 71 -9.28 12.39 -5.90
N ALA A 72 -8.34 11.68 -5.29
CA ALA A 72 -7.39 10.83 -6.01
C ALA A 72 -8.09 9.65 -6.71
N THR A 73 -8.96 8.93 -6.01
CA THR A 73 -9.66 7.77 -6.57
C THR A 73 -10.68 8.15 -7.63
N GLY A 74 -11.35 9.29 -7.52
CA GLY A 74 -12.25 9.82 -8.53
C GLY A 74 -11.54 10.08 -9.86
N ARG A 75 -10.33 10.63 -9.80
CA ARG A 75 -9.47 10.78 -10.97
C ARG A 75 -8.99 9.44 -11.52
N ARG A 76 -8.66 8.49 -10.63
CA ARG A 76 -8.13 7.18 -11.00
C ARG A 76 -9.20 6.24 -11.55
N PHE A 77 -10.39 6.21 -10.94
CA PHE A 77 -11.48 5.28 -11.23
C PHE A 77 -12.69 5.93 -11.90
N GLN A 78 -12.65 7.24 -12.13
CA GLN A 78 -13.69 7.99 -12.85
C GLN A 78 -15.06 7.98 -12.13
N HIS A 79 -15.07 7.95 -10.80
CA HIS A 79 -16.29 8.19 -10.02
C HIS A 79 -16.44 9.68 -9.69
N ALA A 80 -17.65 10.08 -9.31
CA ALA A 80 -17.90 11.45 -8.85
C ALA A 80 -17.12 11.75 -7.56
N ILE A 81 -16.60 12.97 -7.44
CA ILE A 81 -15.92 13.44 -6.23
C ILE A 81 -16.97 14.12 -5.34
N PRO A 82 -17.42 13.47 -4.25
CA PRO A 82 -18.48 14.03 -3.40
C PRO A 82 -17.96 15.20 -2.57
N SER A 83 -18.84 16.14 -2.25
CA SER A 83 -18.52 17.17 -1.27
C SER A 83 -18.47 16.57 0.15
N PRO A 84 -17.81 17.22 1.13
CA PRO A 84 -17.78 16.75 2.52
C PRO A 84 -19.17 16.49 3.11
N VAL A 85 -20.15 17.32 2.76
CA VAL A 85 -21.54 17.14 3.18
C VAL A 85 -22.14 15.85 2.60
N GLN A 86 -21.89 15.56 1.31
CA GLN A 86 -22.34 14.32 0.67
C GLN A 86 -21.67 13.09 1.28
N ILE A 87 -20.38 13.17 1.61
CA ILE A 87 -19.65 12.11 2.31
C ILE A 87 -20.31 11.82 3.67
N THR A 88 -20.55 12.85 4.47
CA THR A 88 -21.18 12.70 5.78
C THR A 88 -22.60 12.12 5.66
N LYS A 89 -23.41 12.61 4.73
CA LYS A 89 -24.74 12.07 4.48
C LYS A 89 -24.71 10.60 4.08
N ALA A 90 -23.84 10.22 3.15
CA ALA A 90 -23.70 8.83 2.72
C ALA A 90 -23.23 7.91 3.87
N ALA A 91 -22.28 8.37 4.68
CA ALA A 91 -21.77 7.63 5.83
C ALA A 91 -22.85 7.38 6.90
N THR A 92 -23.87 8.24 7.01
CA THR A 92 -24.87 8.20 8.08
C THR A 92 -26.25 7.72 7.63
N GLN A 93 -26.43 7.36 6.36
CA GLN A 93 -27.74 6.88 5.84
C GLN A 93 -28.26 5.64 6.57
N ARG A 94 -27.38 4.78 7.10
CA ARG A 94 -27.71 3.56 7.82
C ARG A 94 -27.33 3.62 9.29
N ALA A 95 -27.29 4.85 9.86
CA ALA A 95 -26.97 5.02 11.28
C ALA A 95 -28.05 4.39 12.16
N GLY A 96 -27.62 3.59 13.14
CA GLY A 96 -28.48 3.09 14.20
C GLY A 96 -28.81 4.18 15.24
N TYR A 97 -29.67 3.86 16.21
CA TYR A 97 -30.07 4.81 17.26
C TYR A 97 -28.91 5.39 18.06
N ASP A 98 -27.84 4.61 18.25
CA ASP A 98 -26.64 5.00 18.99
C ASP A 98 -25.54 5.57 18.09
N GLU A 99 -25.77 5.63 16.77
CA GLU A 99 -24.81 6.11 15.80
C GLU A 99 -25.08 7.56 15.45
N ARG A 100 -24.02 8.28 15.22
CA ARG A 100 -24.06 9.69 14.89
C ARG A 100 -24.66 9.93 13.50
N VAL A 101 -25.67 10.80 13.46
CA VAL A 101 -26.33 11.23 12.21
C VAL A 101 -25.74 12.55 11.67
N LEU A 102 -25.25 13.43 12.54
CA LEU A 102 -24.69 14.74 12.20
C LEU A 102 -23.28 14.91 12.77
N PRO A 103 -22.43 15.74 12.15
CA PRO A 103 -21.10 16.04 12.66
C PRO A 103 -21.17 16.87 13.94
N ASN A 104 -21.14 16.22 15.08
CA ASN A 104 -20.99 16.77 16.42
C ASN A 104 -19.83 16.03 17.12
N GLY A 105 -19.50 16.21 18.34
CA GLY A 105 -18.30 15.76 19.05
C GLY A 105 -17.69 14.36 18.79
N LYS A 106 -18.29 13.46 17.97
CA LYS A 106 -17.75 12.15 17.63
C LYS A 106 -17.55 12.02 16.11
N GLY A 107 -16.37 11.55 15.66
CA GLY A 107 -16.05 11.28 14.25
C GLY A 107 -16.81 10.07 13.65
N LEU A 108 -16.66 9.80 12.35
CA LEU A 108 -17.20 8.62 11.71
C LEU A 108 -16.53 7.35 12.25
N ASN A 109 -17.30 6.30 12.50
CA ASN A 109 -16.80 4.98 12.83
C ASN A 109 -16.41 4.18 11.58
N ASN A 110 -15.79 3.00 11.75
CA ASN A 110 -15.29 2.18 10.65
C ASN A 110 -16.41 1.77 9.67
N ARG A 111 -17.63 1.48 10.16
CA ARG A 111 -18.78 1.13 9.34
C ARG A 111 -19.22 2.32 8.50
N GLN A 112 -19.34 3.50 9.10
CA GLN A 112 -19.72 4.73 8.41
C GLN A 112 -18.67 5.13 7.34
N ILE A 113 -17.37 4.92 7.61
CA ILE A 113 -16.30 5.09 6.62
C ILE A 113 -16.50 4.13 5.45
N ALA A 114 -16.80 2.86 5.74
CA ALA A 114 -17.07 1.85 4.71
C ALA A 114 -18.30 2.21 3.85
N ASP A 115 -19.38 2.68 4.46
CA ASP A 115 -20.60 3.09 3.75
C ASP A 115 -20.32 4.33 2.85
N ALA A 116 -19.51 5.28 3.32
CA ALA A 116 -19.06 6.40 2.49
C ALA A 116 -18.23 5.93 1.28
N ILE A 117 -17.34 4.96 1.45
CA ILE A 117 -16.55 4.40 0.35
C ILE A 117 -17.45 3.68 -0.66
N ARG A 118 -18.42 2.90 -0.20
CA ARG A 118 -19.37 2.21 -1.09
C ARG A 118 -20.28 3.17 -1.84
N SER A 119 -20.59 4.33 -1.26
CA SER A 119 -21.45 5.32 -1.91
C SER A 119 -20.89 5.89 -3.21
N VAL A 120 -19.58 5.83 -3.41
CA VAL A 120 -18.91 6.23 -4.65
C VAL A 120 -18.57 5.04 -5.57
N GLY A 121 -19.09 3.83 -5.28
CA GLY A 121 -18.89 2.63 -6.10
C GLY A 121 -17.56 1.91 -5.86
N LEU A 122 -16.87 2.24 -4.76
CA LEU A 122 -15.64 1.55 -4.35
C LEU A 122 -15.92 0.54 -3.24
N GLU A 123 -15.00 -0.41 -3.02
CA GLU A 123 -15.10 -1.39 -1.95
C GLU A 123 -14.02 -1.13 -0.89
N PRO A 124 -14.39 -1.00 0.40
CA PRO A 124 -13.42 -0.78 1.47
C PRO A 124 -12.68 -2.07 1.81
N ALA A 125 -11.38 -2.11 1.57
CA ALA A 125 -10.51 -3.13 2.13
C ALA A 125 -9.95 -2.65 3.47
N THR A 126 -10.20 -3.42 4.52
CA THR A 126 -9.80 -3.07 5.88
C THR A 126 -8.67 -3.98 6.35
N ILE A 127 -7.54 -3.39 6.76
CA ILE A 127 -6.39 -4.10 7.29
C ILE A 127 -6.22 -3.69 8.75
N GLY A 128 -6.60 -4.61 9.66
CA GLY A 128 -6.34 -4.47 11.09
C GLY A 128 -4.86 -4.67 11.40
N LEU A 129 -4.25 -3.73 12.10
CA LEU A 129 -2.81 -3.80 12.38
C LEU A 129 -2.50 -4.58 13.66
N GLY A 130 -3.41 -4.56 14.64
CA GLY A 130 -3.16 -5.15 15.96
C GLY A 130 -3.32 -6.66 16.06
N ILE A 131 -4.24 -7.24 15.29
CA ILE A 131 -4.60 -8.67 15.38
C ILE A 131 -4.44 -9.33 14.01
N GLU A 132 -4.01 -10.58 13.97
CA GLU A 132 -3.97 -11.36 12.74
C GLU A 132 -5.37 -11.47 12.11
N ASN A 133 -5.42 -11.41 10.79
CA ASN A 133 -6.69 -11.41 10.05
C ASN A 133 -7.23 -12.85 9.83
N LYS A 134 -7.43 -13.59 10.94
CA LYS A 134 -8.01 -14.93 10.96
C LYS A 134 -8.85 -15.12 12.23
N PRO A 135 -9.85 -16.00 12.25
CA PRO A 135 -10.60 -16.34 13.45
C PRO A 135 -9.65 -16.79 14.57
N GLY A 136 -9.76 -16.16 15.76
CA GLY A 136 -8.86 -16.44 16.88
C GLY A 136 -7.43 -15.98 16.69
N GLY A 137 -7.18 -15.02 15.77
CA GLY A 137 -5.84 -14.50 15.45
C GLY A 137 -5.09 -13.95 16.65
N ALA A 138 -3.79 -14.20 16.70
CA ALA A 138 -2.90 -13.71 17.75
C ALA A 138 -2.67 -12.20 17.64
N LEU A 139 -2.30 -11.58 18.75
CA LEU A 139 -1.81 -10.20 18.75
C LEU A 139 -0.47 -10.14 18.03
N ARG A 140 -0.33 -9.19 17.09
CA ARG A 140 0.94 -8.93 16.43
C ARG A 140 1.89 -8.19 17.36
N SER A 141 3.15 -8.54 17.28
CA SER A 141 4.23 -7.76 17.91
C SER A 141 4.28 -6.34 17.32
N ALA A 142 4.90 -5.42 18.03
CA ALA A 142 5.09 -4.05 17.55
C ALA A 142 5.87 -4.01 16.21
N GLN A 143 6.86 -4.88 16.05
CA GLN A 143 7.64 -5.02 14.82
C GLN A 143 6.76 -5.49 13.66
N GLU A 144 5.93 -6.52 13.84
CA GLU A 144 5.00 -7.02 12.83
C GLU A 144 3.95 -5.98 12.45
N ARG A 145 3.42 -5.24 13.40
CA ARG A 145 2.48 -4.12 13.16
C ARG A 145 3.10 -3.04 12.29
N THR A 146 4.33 -2.64 12.63
CA THR A 146 5.08 -1.63 11.88
C THR A 146 5.37 -2.11 10.45
N ALA A 147 5.85 -3.34 10.31
CA ALA A 147 6.16 -3.91 9.00
C ALA A 147 4.88 -4.05 8.15
N LEU A 148 3.77 -4.55 8.71
CA LEU A 148 2.50 -4.68 8.01
C LEU A 148 1.97 -3.33 7.53
N LEU A 149 2.04 -2.29 8.37
CA LEU A 149 1.66 -0.93 7.97
C LEU A 149 2.48 -0.45 6.77
N LYS A 150 3.80 -0.62 6.81
CA LYS A 150 4.72 -0.21 5.73
C LYS A 150 4.42 -0.97 4.44
N ILE A 151 4.34 -2.32 4.51
CA ILE A 151 4.14 -3.18 3.34
C ILE A 151 2.78 -2.89 2.69
N ALA A 152 1.70 -2.85 3.47
CA ALA A 152 0.37 -2.58 2.95
C ALA A 152 0.25 -1.17 2.35
N THR A 153 0.84 -0.17 3.00
CA THR A 153 0.84 1.21 2.49
C THR A 153 1.59 1.30 1.16
N ALA A 154 2.80 0.75 1.06
CA ALA A 154 3.58 0.74 -0.17
C ALA A 154 2.84 0.02 -1.30
N ALA A 155 2.25 -1.15 -0.99
CA ALA A 155 1.55 -1.98 -1.95
C ALA A 155 0.39 -1.26 -2.65
N TYR A 156 -0.44 -0.54 -1.92
CA TYR A 156 -1.59 0.13 -2.50
C TYR A 156 -1.28 1.52 -3.07
N LEU A 157 -0.37 2.26 -2.43
CA LEU A 157 0.08 3.54 -2.98
C LEU A 157 0.73 3.37 -4.36
N ALA A 158 1.41 2.27 -4.62
CA ALA A 158 1.99 1.97 -5.94
C ALA A 158 0.94 2.00 -7.07
N ALA A 159 -0.30 1.58 -6.79
CA ALA A 159 -1.42 1.71 -7.74
C ALA A 159 -2.00 3.15 -7.80
N GLY A 160 -1.45 4.10 -7.05
CA GLY A 160 -2.01 5.44 -6.90
C GLY A 160 -3.32 5.46 -6.09
N ILE A 161 -3.50 4.50 -5.17
CA ILE A 161 -4.67 4.41 -4.29
C ILE A 161 -4.26 4.89 -2.90
N PRO A 162 -4.73 6.07 -2.45
CA PRO A 162 -4.41 6.56 -1.11
C PRO A 162 -5.06 5.70 -0.04
N CYS A 163 -4.39 5.57 1.09
CA CYS A 163 -4.87 4.79 2.22
C CYS A 163 -5.40 5.72 3.31
N LEU A 164 -6.52 5.36 3.94
CA LEU A 164 -7.02 6.03 5.12
C LEU A 164 -6.45 5.36 6.37
N LEU A 165 -5.60 6.06 7.11
CA LEU A 165 -5.01 5.58 8.36
C LEU A 165 -5.86 6.02 9.54
N LEU A 166 -6.42 5.06 10.26
CA LEU A 166 -7.16 5.26 11.49
C LEU A 166 -6.26 4.91 12.67
N GLY A 167 -6.09 5.84 13.61
CA GLY A 167 -5.23 5.64 14.75
C GLY A 167 -5.68 6.43 15.98
N GLN A 168 -5.19 6.03 17.14
CA GLN A 168 -5.38 6.73 18.39
C GLN A 168 -4.24 7.73 18.61
N VAL A 169 -4.59 8.96 18.96
CA VAL A 169 -3.62 9.96 19.38
C VAL A 169 -3.42 9.81 20.89
N ARG A 170 -2.16 9.74 21.30
CA ARG A 170 -1.76 9.59 22.71
C ARG A 170 -0.71 10.63 23.07
N ASP A 171 -0.65 11.01 24.35
CA ASP A 171 0.49 11.73 24.86
C ASP A 171 1.74 10.83 24.84
N LYS A 172 2.87 11.41 24.43
CA LYS A 172 4.16 10.71 24.38
C LYS A 172 4.76 10.68 25.79
N THR A 173 4.82 9.48 26.35
CA THR A 173 5.53 9.19 27.59
C THR A 173 6.79 8.37 27.27
N PRO A 174 7.74 8.21 28.20
CA PRO A 174 8.90 7.34 27.99
C PRO A 174 8.53 5.89 27.66
N LYS A 175 7.40 5.40 28.17
CA LYS A 175 6.88 4.04 27.91
C LYS A 175 5.84 3.99 26.78
N ASN A 176 5.47 5.14 26.21
CA ASN A 176 4.41 5.27 25.21
C ASN A 176 3.02 4.74 25.66
N ASP A 177 2.77 4.77 26.96
CA ASP A 177 1.54 4.36 27.64
C ASP A 177 0.64 5.54 28.06
N GLY A 178 0.92 6.72 27.53
CA GLY A 178 0.17 7.94 27.80
C GLY A 178 -1.32 7.83 27.44
N PRO A 179 -2.19 8.65 28.06
CA PRO A 179 -3.61 8.61 27.87
C PRO A 179 -4.01 8.81 26.41
N ILE A 180 -5.09 8.14 26.00
CA ILE A 180 -5.70 8.33 24.70
C ILE A 180 -6.41 9.67 24.68
N LEU A 181 -5.99 10.57 23.80
CA LEU A 181 -6.60 11.90 23.62
C LEU A 181 -7.80 11.85 22.65
N GLY A 182 -7.81 10.88 21.73
CA GLY A 182 -8.87 10.68 20.78
C GLY A 182 -8.48 9.77 19.62
N SER A 183 -9.44 9.48 18.74
CA SER A 183 -9.21 8.79 17.48
C SER A 183 -9.13 9.80 16.35
N HIS A 184 -8.26 9.55 15.38
CA HIS A 184 -8.04 10.45 14.27
C HIS A 184 -7.83 9.70 12.96
N ALA A 185 -8.36 10.25 11.87
CA ALA A 185 -8.24 9.71 10.51
C ALA A 185 -7.36 10.60 9.64
N ARG A 186 -6.46 10.00 8.87
CA ARG A 186 -5.52 10.68 7.97
C ARG A 186 -5.49 10.01 6.61
N ALA A 187 -5.39 10.80 5.55
CA ALA A 187 -5.19 10.25 4.21
C ALA A 187 -3.69 10.14 3.92
N VAL A 188 -3.18 8.92 3.87
CA VAL A 188 -1.77 8.66 3.53
C VAL A 188 -1.58 8.84 2.03
N ALA A 189 -0.69 9.76 1.66
CA ALA A 189 -0.46 10.20 0.29
C ALA A 189 0.94 9.85 -0.24
N GLY A 190 1.87 9.49 0.62
CA GLY A 190 3.23 9.18 0.23
C GLY A 190 4.07 8.63 1.37
N TYR A 191 5.30 8.31 1.06
CA TYR A 191 6.25 7.75 2.01
C TYR A 191 7.70 8.10 1.63
N ARG A 192 8.61 7.88 2.58
CA ARG A 192 10.06 8.07 2.43
C ARG A 192 10.78 6.77 2.69
N PHE A 193 11.66 6.39 1.76
CA PHE A 193 12.64 5.34 1.95
C PHE A 193 14.00 5.89 2.36
N GLU A 194 14.73 5.09 3.10
CA GLU A 194 16.13 5.28 3.39
C GLU A 194 16.88 3.97 3.10
N GLN A 195 18.16 4.08 2.76
CA GLN A 195 19.03 2.91 2.54
C GLN A 195 19.45 2.31 3.89
N ILE A 196 18.51 1.63 4.53
CA ILE A 196 18.70 0.86 5.76
C ILE A 196 18.43 -0.61 5.47
N GLU A 197 18.96 -1.51 6.30
CA GLU A 197 18.67 -2.94 6.16
C GLU A 197 17.17 -3.23 6.33
N PRO A 198 16.56 -4.06 5.45
CA PRO A 198 15.19 -4.49 5.61
C PRO A 198 14.99 -5.27 6.91
N THR A 199 13.88 -5.02 7.58
CA THR A 199 13.52 -5.71 8.82
C THR A 199 12.71 -6.97 8.51
N ALA A 200 13.06 -8.07 9.15
CA ALA A 200 12.34 -9.35 9.01
C ALA A 200 10.88 -9.25 9.50
N TYR A 201 9.98 -9.88 8.75
CA TYR A 201 8.56 -9.98 9.12
C TYR A 201 8.22 -11.39 9.61
N GLY A 202 7.53 -11.45 10.73
CA GLY A 202 7.02 -12.71 11.29
C GLY A 202 8.11 -13.70 11.68
N LYS A 203 7.69 -14.93 11.98
CA LYS A 203 8.57 -16.02 12.41
C LYS A 203 9.42 -16.60 11.26
N THR A 204 8.98 -16.42 10.02
CA THR A 204 9.67 -16.93 8.82
C THR A 204 10.91 -16.12 8.49
N GLY A 205 11.00 -14.88 8.97
CA GLY A 205 12.13 -14.00 8.72
C GLY A 205 12.18 -13.44 7.31
N ILE A 206 11.08 -13.49 6.55
CA ILE A 206 10.98 -12.90 5.21
C ILE A 206 11.28 -11.39 5.26
N LEU A 207 12.02 -10.90 4.27
CA LEU A 207 12.39 -9.49 4.15
C LEU A 207 11.53 -8.81 3.08
N PHE A 208 10.98 -7.65 3.42
CA PHE A 208 10.28 -6.78 2.46
C PHE A 208 10.99 -5.43 2.34
N SER A 209 11.19 -4.96 1.11
CA SER A 209 11.78 -3.64 0.82
C SER A 209 11.01 -2.50 1.49
N ALA A 210 9.70 -2.62 1.57
CA ALA A 210 8.84 -1.64 2.23
C ALA A 210 9.20 -1.39 3.70
N THR A 211 9.89 -2.33 4.39
CA THR A 211 10.34 -2.14 5.77
C THR A 211 11.43 -1.06 5.92
N GLN A 212 12.08 -0.68 4.82
CA GLN A 212 13.03 0.44 4.76
C GLN A 212 12.36 1.83 4.82
N MET A 213 11.02 1.86 4.81
CA MET A 213 10.26 3.10 4.96
C MET A 213 10.46 3.70 6.36
N THR A 214 10.78 5.00 6.41
CA THR A 214 11.04 5.72 7.67
C THR A 214 9.99 6.76 8.00
N HIS A 215 9.27 7.28 7.00
CA HIS A 215 8.21 8.26 7.17
C HIS A 215 7.00 7.98 6.29
N LEU A 216 5.84 8.35 6.79
CA LEU A 216 4.62 8.53 6.00
C LEU A 216 4.38 10.03 5.78
N TYR A 217 3.82 10.36 4.62
CA TYR A 217 3.30 11.68 4.32
C TYR A 217 1.78 11.57 4.24
N ALA A 218 1.09 12.27 5.12
CA ALA A 218 -0.36 12.19 5.21
C ALA A 218 -1.02 13.56 5.21
N HIS A 219 -2.21 13.65 4.64
CA HIS A 219 -3.09 14.78 4.86
C HIS A 219 -3.73 14.63 6.24
N ASP A 220 -3.38 15.50 7.14
CA ASP A 220 -3.88 15.59 8.50
C ASP A 220 -4.55 16.96 8.67
N ASP A 221 -5.84 16.98 8.91
CA ASP A 221 -6.62 18.21 9.01
C ASP A 221 -6.26 19.11 10.20
N GLN A 222 -5.47 18.59 11.15
CA GLN A 222 -4.93 19.34 12.28
C GLN A 222 -3.49 19.83 12.06
N VAL A 223 -2.80 19.30 11.04
CA VAL A 223 -1.39 19.63 10.76
C VAL A 223 -1.25 20.32 9.40
N GLY A 224 -1.98 19.81 8.40
CA GLY A 224 -1.90 20.30 7.04
C GLY A 224 -1.63 19.20 6.00
N PRO A 225 -1.42 19.61 4.72
CA PRO A 225 -1.12 18.67 3.67
C PRO A 225 0.30 18.11 3.81
N PHE A 226 0.45 16.83 3.46
CA PHE A 226 1.72 16.10 3.50
C PHE A 226 2.46 16.17 4.84
N ALA A 227 1.72 16.13 5.95
CA ALA A 227 2.31 16.06 7.29
C ALA A 227 3.32 14.91 7.38
N ARG A 228 4.55 15.22 7.81
CA ARG A 228 5.64 14.24 7.92
C ARG A 228 5.54 13.45 9.22
N MET A 229 5.08 12.23 9.14
CA MET A 229 4.92 11.33 10.26
C MET A 229 6.09 10.34 10.29
N LYS A 230 7.05 10.54 11.20
CA LYS A 230 8.16 9.60 11.39
C LYS A 230 7.64 8.30 12.01
N LEU A 231 8.02 7.16 11.44
CA LEU A 231 7.80 5.85 12.04
C LEU A 231 8.76 5.68 13.21
N LEU A 232 8.20 5.46 14.39
CA LEU A 232 8.94 5.27 15.63
C LEU A 232 9.00 3.78 15.97
N ASP A 233 9.84 3.44 16.94
CA ASP A 233 9.81 2.12 17.54
C ASP A 233 8.43 1.84 18.19
N ASN A 234 8.13 0.58 18.45
CA ASN A 234 6.87 0.14 19.06
C ASN A 234 5.59 0.41 18.23
N ALA A 235 5.70 0.42 16.91
CA ALA A 235 4.58 0.60 15.98
C ALA A 235 3.86 1.96 16.08
N LEU A 236 4.52 2.98 16.61
CA LEU A 236 3.97 4.32 16.75
C LEU A 236 4.46 5.23 15.60
N LEU A 237 3.70 6.31 15.39
CA LEU A 237 4.05 7.40 14.49
C LEU A 237 4.16 8.71 15.27
N ASP A 238 5.11 9.56 14.91
CA ASP A 238 5.11 10.95 15.38
C ASP A 238 3.83 11.65 14.83
N SER A 239 3.11 12.36 15.68
CA SER A 239 1.87 13.04 15.28
C SER A 239 2.11 14.22 14.34
N ALA A 240 3.32 14.77 14.31
CA ALA A 240 3.69 15.99 13.59
C ALA A 240 2.92 17.26 14.05
N GLN A 241 2.09 17.18 15.07
CA GLN A 241 1.29 18.32 15.56
C GLN A 241 2.17 19.37 16.26
N VAL A 242 1.79 20.64 16.10
CA VAL A 242 2.41 21.78 16.78
C VAL A 242 1.37 22.60 17.53
N ASN A 243 1.78 23.29 18.61
CA ASN A 243 0.93 24.22 19.31
C ASN A 243 0.88 25.59 18.59
N ASP A 244 0.12 26.53 19.13
CA ASP A 244 -0.04 27.89 18.56
C ASP A 244 1.27 28.68 18.52
N LYS A 245 2.30 28.27 19.28
CA LYS A 245 3.65 28.84 19.27
C LYS A 245 4.59 28.17 18.26
N GLY A 246 4.11 27.17 17.49
CA GLY A 246 4.92 26.38 16.57
C GLY A 246 5.79 25.32 17.23
N GLU A 247 5.65 25.06 18.55
CA GLU A 247 6.36 24.02 19.25
C GLU A 247 5.67 22.67 19.02
N ARG A 248 6.44 21.60 18.78
CA ARG A 248 5.88 20.26 18.60
C ARG A 248 5.22 19.74 19.87
N TYR A 249 3.98 19.31 19.75
CA TYR A 249 3.36 18.55 20.81
C TYR A 249 4.10 17.20 21.00
N LYS A 250 4.25 16.80 22.27
CA LYS A 250 4.73 15.46 22.61
C LYS A 250 3.59 14.45 22.46
N ARG A 251 3.19 14.19 21.23
CA ARG A 251 2.10 13.27 20.88
C ARG A 251 2.57 12.23 19.89
N VAL A 252 2.01 11.04 20.02
CA VAL A 252 2.21 9.93 19.10
C VAL A 252 0.86 9.43 18.60
N VAL A 253 0.90 8.80 17.44
CA VAL A 253 -0.24 8.11 16.85
C VAL A 253 0.02 6.61 16.94
N ASP A 254 -0.92 5.89 17.54
CA ASP A 254 -0.96 4.43 17.56
C ASP A 254 -1.87 3.97 16.40
N PRO A 255 -1.30 3.49 15.28
CA PRO A 255 -2.05 3.09 14.12
C PRO A 255 -2.84 1.80 14.40
N GLN A 256 -4.15 1.82 14.20
CA GLN A 256 -5.04 0.70 14.46
C GLN A 256 -5.47 -0.02 13.20
N THR A 257 -5.82 0.74 12.16
CA THR A 257 -6.44 0.22 10.95
C THR A 257 -6.03 1.03 9.75
N LEU A 258 -5.75 0.35 8.66
CA LEU A 258 -5.60 0.94 7.33
C LEU A 258 -6.84 0.57 6.50
N VAL A 259 -7.55 1.57 5.97
CA VAL A 259 -8.69 1.36 5.08
C VAL A 259 -8.32 1.84 3.69
N VAL A 260 -8.51 0.97 2.70
CA VAL A 260 -8.15 1.23 1.31
C VAL A 260 -9.40 1.18 0.44
N PRO A 261 -9.75 2.25 -0.28
CA PRO A 261 -10.89 2.29 -1.18
C PRO A 261 -10.53 1.63 -2.51
N LEU A 262 -10.87 0.38 -2.67
CA LEU A 262 -10.52 -0.41 -3.85
C LEU A 262 -11.56 -0.26 -4.96
N TYR A 263 -11.08 -0.28 -6.20
CA TYR A 263 -11.94 -0.52 -7.35
C TYR A 263 -12.64 -1.87 -7.19
N ASN A 264 -13.93 -1.91 -7.40
CA ASN A 264 -14.81 -3.06 -7.10
C ASN A 264 -14.42 -4.38 -7.79
N LYS A 265 -13.57 -4.32 -8.82
CA LYS A 265 -13.02 -5.51 -9.48
C LYS A 265 -11.73 -6.03 -8.83
N ILE A 266 -11.11 -5.29 -7.92
CA ILE A 266 -9.96 -5.77 -7.15
C ILE A 266 -10.51 -6.55 -5.95
N ARG A 267 -10.52 -7.87 -6.05
CA ARG A 267 -11.19 -8.79 -5.12
C ARG A 267 -10.23 -9.62 -4.29
N ILE A 268 -9.04 -9.88 -4.85
CA ILE A 268 -7.99 -10.59 -4.13
C ILE A 268 -7.32 -9.62 -3.17
N PRO A 269 -7.44 -9.87 -1.86
CA PRO A 269 -6.94 -8.95 -0.86
C PRO A 269 -5.42 -9.06 -0.69
N PHE A 270 -4.82 -7.98 -0.24
CA PHE A 270 -3.39 -7.85 0.05
C PHE A 270 -2.81 -9.03 0.85
N HIS A 271 -3.48 -9.45 1.92
CA HIS A 271 -2.97 -10.48 2.81
C HIS A 271 -2.83 -11.86 2.15
N GLN A 272 -3.63 -12.16 1.13
CA GLN A 272 -3.52 -13.42 0.37
C GLN A 272 -2.21 -13.43 -0.44
N ILE A 273 -1.89 -12.34 -1.13
CA ILE A 273 -0.63 -12.25 -1.89
C ILE A 273 0.58 -12.22 -0.97
N MET A 274 0.46 -11.54 0.18
CA MET A 274 1.51 -11.53 1.18
C MET A 274 1.76 -12.95 1.74
N GLN A 275 0.71 -13.76 1.95
CA GLN A 275 0.87 -15.15 2.37
C GLN A 275 1.56 -16.00 1.30
N ILE A 276 1.22 -15.79 0.03
CA ILE A 276 1.92 -16.45 -1.10
C ILE A 276 3.41 -16.09 -1.07
N ALA A 277 3.75 -14.81 -0.88
CA ALA A 277 5.14 -14.37 -0.77
C ALA A 277 5.89 -15.10 0.36
N ILE A 278 5.27 -15.22 1.53
CA ILE A 278 5.83 -15.92 2.69
C ILE A 278 6.08 -17.41 2.35
N ASN A 279 5.11 -18.07 1.73
CA ASN A 279 5.21 -19.49 1.39
C ASN A 279 6.29 -19.76 0.35
N ILE A 280 6.40 -18.90 -0.67
CA ILE A 280 7.45 -19.00 -1.71
C ILE A 280 8.84 -18.74 -1.10
N ASP A 281 8.98 -17.73 -0.26
CA ASP A 281 10.24 -17.43 0.43
C ASP A 281 10.71 -18.61 1.28
N MET A 282 9.80 -19.18 2.07
CA MET A 282 10.11 -20.39 2.86
C MET A 282 10.55 -21.57 1.99
N LEU A 283 9.86 -21.78 0.87
CA LEU A 283 10.19 -22.85 -0.07
C LEU A 283 11.57 -22.67 -0.67
N ILE A 284 11.88 -21.48 -1.15
CA ILE A 284 13.21 -21.15 -1.71
C ILE A 284 14.31 -21.32 -0.65
N ASN A 285 14.09 -20.84 0.57
CA ASN A 285 15.06 -21.00 1.66
C ASN A 285 15.30 -22.48 2.01
N ASN A 286 14.26 -23.32 2.02
CA ASN A 286 14.40 -24.77 2.25
C ASN A 286 15.18 -25.46 1.13
N LEU A 287 14.95 -25.08 -0.13
CA LEU A 287 15.70 -25.60 -1.27
C LEU A 287 17.17 -25.22 -1.21
N GLN A 288 17.47 -23.97 -0.86
CA GLN A 288 18.84 -23.50 -0.68
C GLN A 288 19.59 -24.29 0.40
N ALA A 289 18.92 -24.62 1.51
CA ALA A 289 19.49 -25.42 2.59
C ALA A 289 19.77 -26.88 2.18
N ALA A 290 18.98 -27.42 1.24
CA ALA A 290 19.09 -28.80 0.78
C ALA A 290 20.14 -29.00 -0.35
N THR A 291 20.50 -27.92 -1.07
CA THR A 291 21.41 -27.99 -2.24
C THR A 291 22.76 -27.39 -1.92
N THR A 292 23.80 -28.22 -1.80
CA THR A 292 25.20 -27.80 -1.54
C THR A 292 25.84 -27.02 -2.68
N HIS A 293 25.18 -26.87 -3.84
CA HIS A 293 25.73 -26.28 -5.08
C HIS A 293 25.14 -24.92 -5.46
N SER A 294 24.26 -24.32 -4.65
CA SER A 294 23.58 -23.05 -5.01
C SER A 294 24.36 -21.81 -4.57
N ALA A 295 25.60 -21.65 -5.05
CA ALA A 295 26.40 -20.43 -4.82
C ALA A 295 25.72 -19.15 -5.32
N HIS A 296 24.76 -19.26 -6.25
CA HIS A 296 24.07 -18.13 -6.89
C HIS A 296 22.94 -17.53 -6.06
N LEU A 297 22.37 -18.25 -5.09
CA LEU A 297 21.26 -17.79 -4.23
C LEU A 297 21.63 -17.70 -2.74
N ASN A 298 22.91 -17.68 -2.37
CA ASN A 298 23.38 -17.63 -0.97
C ASN A 298 22.98 -16.34 -0.21
N LYS A 299 22.11 -15.49 -0.76
CA LYS A 299 21.65 -14.26 -0.13
C LYS A 299 20.12 -14.33 0.05
N LYS A 300 19.65 -13.88 1.22
CA LYS A 300 18.23 -13.72 1.48
C LYS A 300 17.59 -12.81 0.43
N LEU A 301 16.42 -13.23 -0.08
CA LEU A 301 15.62 -12.43 -0.99
C LEU A 301 14.97 -11.27 -0.25
N VAL A 302 14.85 -10.14 -0.92
CA VAL A 302 14.09 -8.98 -0.47
C VAL A 302 12.89 -8.81 -1.38
N TRP A 303 11.71 -8.98 -0.81
CA TRP A 303 10.47 -8.95 -1.57
C TRP A 303 9.87 -7.54 -1.66
N ASP A 304 9.31 -7.23 -2.82
CA ASP A 304 8.49 -6.05 -3.02
C ASP A 304 7.11 -6.49 -3.51
N LEU A 305 6.07 -6.07 -2.80
CA LEU A 305 4.68 -6.42 -3.09
C LEU A 305 3.92 -5.17 -3.49
N GLN A 306 3.44 -5.11 -4.72
CA GLN A 306 2.77 -3.94 -5.28
C GLN A 306 1.51 -4.31 -6.04
N LEU A 307 0.43 -3.56 -5.81
CA LEU A 307 -0.67 -3.50 -6.77
C LEU A 307 -0.29 -2.46 -7.83
N MET A 308 -0.28 -2.85 -9.10
CA MET A 308 0.11 -1.98 -10.20
C MET A 308 -0.99 -1.90 -11.26
N ARG A 309 -1.10 -0.77 -11.94
CA ARG A 309 -1.88 -0.69 -13.17
C ARG A 309 -1.12 -1.41 -14.29
N LEU A 310 -1.84 -2.11 -15.13
CA LEU A 310 -1.24 -2.83 -16.27
C LEU A 310 -0.40 -1.90 -17.17
N GLU A 311 -0.88 -0.68 -17.42
CA GLU A 311 -0.14 0.28 -18.25
C GLU A 311 1.17 0.74 -17.61
N ASP A 312 1.18 0.97 -16.27
CA ASP A 312 2.38 1.36 -15.52
C ASP A 312 3.37 0.18 -15.48
N TYR A 313 2.87 -1.05 -15.30
CA TYR A 313 3.68 -2.26 -15.34
C TYR A 313 4.30 -2.46 -16.73
N ARG A 314 3.50 -2.34 -17.81
CA ARG A 314 4.00 -2.43 -19.18
C ARG A 314 5.03 -1.34 -19.50
N ALA A 315 4.82 -0.12 -19.00
CA ALA A 315 5.80 0.93 -19.18
C ALA A 315 7.14 0.58 -18.51
N SER A 316 7.11 0.05 -17.28
CA SER A 316 8.34 -0.39 -16.60
C SER A 316 9.07 -1.53 -17.30
N LEU A 317 8.34 -2.42 -18.01
CA LEU A 317 8.95 -3.51 -18.76
C LEU A 317 9.61 -3.06 -20.06
N ARG A 318 9.16 -1.99 -20.70
CA ARG A 318 9.75 -1.52 -21.98
C ARG A 318 11.25 -1.26 -21.84
N ASP A 319 11.63 -0.64 -20.73
CA ASP A 319 13.01 -0.25 -20.46
C ASP A 319 13.78 -1.29 -19.65
N ALA A 320 13.11 -2.36 -19.20
CA ALA A 320 13.76 -3.41 -18.41
C ALA A 320 14.75 -4.24 -19.27
N PRO A 321 15.94 -4.58 -18.75
CA PRO A 321 16.90 -5.43 -19.46
C PRO A 321 16.55 -6.93 -19.32
N ILE A 322 15.40 -7.32 -19.87
CA ILE A 322 14.90 -8.71 -19.88
C ILE A 322 14.85 -9.25 -21.31
N ASP A 323 14.73 -10.56 -21.44
CA ASP A 323 14.61 -11.23 -22.72
C ASP A 323 13.49 -10.64 -23.60
N ALA A 324 13.75 -10.50 -24.89
CA ALA A 324 12.83 -9.86 -25.84
C ALA A 324 11.53 -10.67 -26.03
N ALA A 325 11.60 -11.99 -26.01
CA ALA A 325 10.43 -12.86 -26.16
C ALA A 325 9.54 -12.79 -24.90
N ALA A 326 10.14 -12.81 -23.71
CA ALA A 326 9.42 -12.61 -22.44
C ALA A 326 8.74 -11.23 -22.39
N LYS A 327 9.47 -10.18 -22.80
CA LYS A 327 8.93 -8.82 -22.91
C LYS A 327 7.72 -8.76 -23.86
N LEU A 328 7.86 -9.30 -25.07
CA LEU A 328 6.81 -9.32 -26.09
C LEU A 328 5.57 -10.05 -25.58
N ARG A 329 5.75 -11.22 -24.95
CA ARG A 329 4.67 -12.04 -24.38
C ARG A 329 3.80 -11.22 -23.42
N ILE A 330 4.41 -10.50 -22.48
CA ILE A 330 3.66 -9.69 -21.50
C ILE A 330 3.04 -8.44 -22.12
N LEU A 331 3.73 -7.79 -23.05
CA LEU A 331 3.24 -6.58 -23.70
C LEU A 331 2.02 -6.84 -24.59
N THR A 332 1.94 -8.03 -25.21
CA THR A 332 0.86 -8.39 -26.15
C THR A 332 -0.27 -9.18 -25.52
N ARG A 333 -0.03 -9.86 -24.39
CA ARG A 333 -1.04 -10.68 -23.71
C ARG A 333 -2.18 -9.82 -23.15
N SER A 334 -3.43 -10.31 -23.27
CA SER A 334 -4.57 -9.72 -22.57
C SER A 334 -4.45 -10.01 -21.08
N LEU A 335 -4.28 -8.95 -20.27
CA LEU A 335 -4.11 -9.00 -18.82
C LEU A 335 -5.14 -8.08 -18.14
N PRO A 336 -5.48 -8.32 -16.86
CA PRO A 336 -6.36 -7.45 -16.10
C PRO A 336 -5.82 -6.02 -16.01
N ARG A 337 -6.73 -5.05 -15.82
CA ARG A 337 -6.37 -3.62 -15.65
C ARG A 337 -5.41 -3.36 -14.50
N PHE A 338 -5.48 -4.17 -13.44
CA PHE A 338 -4.58 -4.16 -12.30
C PHE A 338 -3.93 -5.53 -12.16
N LEU A 339 -2.73 -5.54 -11.63
CA LEU A 339 -1.94 -6.74 -11.32
C LEU A 339 -1.41 -6.64 -9.90
N TRP A 340 -1.43 -7.74 -9.16
CA TRP A 340 -0.52 -7.89 -8.05
C TRP A 340 0.82 -8.33 -8.61
N VAL A 341 1.86 -7.56 -8.31
CA VAL A 341 3.24 -7.84 -8.71
C VAL A 341 4.04 -8.12 -7.45
N LEU A 342 4.60 -9.31 -7.39
CA LEU A 342 5.49 -9.74 -6.33
C LEU A 342 6.90 -9.86 -6.92
N THR A 343 7.78 -8.94 -6.57
CA THR A 343 9.14 -8.87 -7.07
C THR A 343 10.12 -9.42 -6.04
N ALA A 344 10.94 -10.37 -6.45
CA ALA A 344 12.10 -10.81 -5.67
C ALA A 344 13.33 -10.01 -6.08
N ASN A 345 13.98 -9.41 -5.11
CA ASN A 345 15.21 -8.65 -5.30
C ASN A 345 16.37 -9.29 -4.53
N SER A 346 17.58 -9.07 -5.02
CA SER A 346 18.80 -9.33 -4.26
C SER A 346 18.96 -8.33 -3.11
N SER A 347 19.88 -8.60 -2.20
CA SER A 347 20.25 -7.65 -1.13
C SER A 347 20.74 -6.29 -1.68
N ASN A 348 21.22 -6.24 -2.93
CA ASN A 348 21.65 -5.02 -3.60
C ASN A 348 20.52 -4.34 -4.38
N GLN A 349 19.25 -4.72 -4.12
CA GLN A 349 18.05 -4.17 -4.77
C GLN A 349 17.98 -4.44 -6.29
N GLN A 350 18.75 -5.38 -6.81
CA GLN A 350 18.63 -5.83 -8.18
C GLN A 350 17.43 -6.77 -8.30
N LYS A 351 16.56 -6.53 -9.28
CA LYS A 351 15.44 -7.43 -9.58
C LYS A 351 15.95 -8.76 -10.09
N LEU A 352 15.42 -9.85 -9.55
CA LEU A 352 15.77 -11.21 -9.94
C LEU A 352 14.65 -11.85 -10.77
N PHE A 353 13.43 -11.78 -10.28
CA PHE A 353 12.22 -12.21 -10.99
C PHE A 353 10.98 -11.54 -10.42
N GLU A 354 9.89 -11.58 -11.20
CA GLU A 354 8.58 -11.08 -10.79
C GLU A 354 7.51 -12.16 -11.02
N LEU A 355 6.58 -12.25 -10.07
CA LEU A 355 5.39 -13.10 -10.15
C LEU A 355 4.17 -12.20 -10.29
N LEU A 356 3.34 -12.50 -11.30
CA LEU A 356 2.15 -11.72 -11.63
C LEU A 356 0.88 -12.46 -11.23
N PHE A 357 -0.03 -11.75 -10.54
CA PHE A 357 -1.29 -12.33 -10.10
C PHE A 357 -2.48 -11.47 -10.54
N ASP A 358 -3.60 -12.15 -10.83
CA ASP A 358 -4.87 -11.51 -11.18
C ASP A 358 -5.61 -11.08 -9.91
N PRO A 359 -5.79 -9.77 -9.66
CA PRO A 359 -6.54 -9.31 -8.50
C PRO A 359 -8.05 -9.49 -8.64
N THR A 360 -8.56 -9.94 -9.79
CA THR A 360 -9.99 -10.03 -10.10
C THR A 360 -10.55 -11.44 -10.00
N ASP A 361 -9.69 -12.47 -9.91
CA ASP A 361 -10.09 -13.87 -9.94
C ASP A 361 -10.85 -14.28 -8.67
N LEU A 362 -12.15 -14.57 -8.81
CA LEU A 362 -13.00 -15.04 -7.71
C LEU A 362 -12.88 -16.54 -7.45
N LEU A 363 -12.54 -17.31 -8.47
CA LEU A 363 -12.54 -18.78 -8.40
C LEU A 363 -11.19 -19.31 -7.93
N GLN A 364 -10.20 -18.43 -7.73
CA GLN A 364 -8.83 -18.76 -7.33
C GLN A 364 -8.09 -19.76 -8.25
N GLY A 365 -8.73 -20.17 -9.33
CA GLY A 365 -8.19 -21.14 -10.28
C GLY A 365 -7.21 -20.55 -11.30
N ARG A 366 -7.15 -19.22 -11.41
CA ARG A 366 -6.27 -18.48 -12.33
C ARG A 366 -5.59 -17.29 -11.67
N LEU A 367 -5.43 -17.36 -10.35
CA LEU A 367 -4.80 -16.30 -9.59
C LEU A 367 -3.40 -15.96 -10.11
N PHE A 368 -2.59 -16.97 -10.38
CA PHE A 368 -1.27 -16.80 -10.99
C PHE A 368 -1.38 -16.60 -12.50
N LEU A 369 -0.76 -15.53 -13.00
CA LEU A 369 -0.80 -15.16 -14.41
C LEU A 369 0.48 -15.52 -15.15
N ASP A 370 1.64 -15.10 -14.60
CA ASP A 370 2.91 -15.27 -15.31
C ASP A 370 4.10 -15.05 -14.38
N VAL A 371 5.28 -15.42 -14.88
CA VAL A 371 6.58 -15.11 -14.26
C VAL A 371 7.47 -14.37 -15.26
N VAL A 372 8.22 -13.40 -14.75
CA VAL A 372 9.18 -12.62 -15.54
C VAL A 372 10.55 -12.72 -14.89
N GLY A 373 11.50 -13.36 -15.57
CA GLY A 373 12.91 -13.43 -15.15
C GLY A 373 13.63 -12.13 -15.51
N HIS A 374 14.39 -11.59 -14.56
CA HIS A 374 15.28 -10.43 -14.75
C HIS A 374 16.76 -10.84 -14.68
N GLU A 375 17.04 -11.97 -14.03
CA GLU A 375 18.37 -12.59 -13.95
C GLU A 375 18.23 -14.06 -14.34
N GLU A 376 18.82 -14.43 -15.47
CA GLU A 376 18.62 -15.72 -16.12
C GLU A 376 19.01 -16.91 -15.24
N THR A 377 20.16 -16.84 -14.57
CA THR A 377 20.63 -17.94 -13.72
C THR A 377 19.68 -18.24 -12.56
N VAL A 378 19.14 -17.17 -11.94
CA VAL A 378 18.14 -17.31 -10.85
C VAL A 378 16.83 -17.82 -11.40
N PHE A 379 16.40 -17.34 -12.57
CA PHE A 379 15.18 -17.79 -13.21
C PHE A 379 15.25 -19.29 -13.55
N GLN A 380 16.33 -19.75 -14.16
CA GLN A 380 16.56 -21.16 -14.48
C GLN A 380 16.63 -22.02 -13.23
N PHE A 381 17.24 -21.52 -12.14
CA PHE A 381 17.21 -22.21 -10.85
C PHE A 381 15.78 -22.39 -10.34
N LEU A 382 14.93 -21.34 -10.38
CA LEU A 382 13.54 -21.44 -9.97
C LEU A 382 12.78 -22.49 -10.78
N VAL A 383 12.91 -22.45 -12.11
CA VAL A 383 12.27 -23.42 -13.00
C VAL A 383 12.72 -24.85 -12.70
N SER A 384 14.04 -25.06 -12.60
CA SER A 384 14.60 -26.38 -12.36
C SER A 384 14.30 -26.93 -10.95
N ALA A 385 14.23 -26.07 -9.95
CA ALA A 385 14.03 -26.47 -8.56
C ALA A 385 12.56 -26.60 -8.17
N LEU A 386 11.71 -25.67 -8.62
CA LEU A 386 10.29 -25.62 -8.23
C LEU A 386 9.38 -26.48 -9.13
N ALA A 387 9.63 -26.55 -10.44
CA ALA A 387 8.77 -27.29 -11.35
C ALA A 387 8.68 -28.81 -11.05
N PRO A 388 9.75 -29.52 -10.65
CA PRO A 388 9.68 -30.96 -10.39
C PRO A 388 9.19 -31.32 -8.98
N MET A 389 8.88 -30.38 -8.10
CA MET A 389 8.47 -30.67 -6.74
C MET A 389 7.12 -31.39 -6.68
N ASP A 390 6.99 -32.35 -5.74
CA ASP A 390 5.75 -33.12 -5.56
C ASP A 390 4.57 -32.21 -5.18
N ALA A 391 3.40 -32.44 -5.78
CA ALA A 391 2.16 -31.71 -5.53
C ALA A 391 1.75 -31.68 -4.05
N GLY A 392 2.16 -32.66 -3.27
CA GLY A 392 1.90 -32.71 -1.82
C GLY A 392 2.57 -31.61 -0.99
N ILE A 393 3.60 -30.96 -1.52
CA ILE A 393 4.28 -29.83 -0.85
C ILE A 393 3.52 -28.51 -1.13
N TRP A 394 2.73 -28.46 -2.19
CA TRP A 394 1.96 -27.31 -2.65
C TRP A 394 0.51 -27.39 -2.17
N THR A 395 0.32 -27.34 -0.85
CA THR A 395 -1.00 -27.54 -0.22
C THR A 395 -2.01 -26.42 -0.51
N GLU A 396 -1.56 -25.29 -1.08
CA GLU A 396 -2.42 -24.21 -1.51
C GLU A 396 -2.56 -24.17 -3.04
N LEU A 397 -3.79 -24.03 -3.52
CA LEU A 397 -4.12 -24.00 -4.96
C LEU A 397 -3.31 -22.95 -5.76
N SER A 398 -2.99 -21.82 -5.13
CA SER A 398 -2.18 -20.76 -5.71
C SER A 398 -0.73 -21.14 -5.99
N LEU A 399 -0.14 -21.98 -5.14
CA LEU A 399 1.23 -22.45 -5.32
C LEU A 399 1.32 -23.53 -6.41
N GLU A 400 0.33 -24.40 -6.50
CA GLU A 400 0.26 -25.43 -7.56
C GLU A 400 0.17 -24.79 -8.96
N THR A 401 -0.59 -23.69 -9.11
CA THR A 401 -0.63 -22.97 -10.40
C THR A 401 0.72 -22.36 -10.79
N ILE A 402 1.50 -21.88 -9.81
CA ILE A 402 2.88 -21.38 -10.05
C ILE A 402 3.76 -22.54 -10.56
N ARG A 403 3.70 -23.70 -9.90
CA ARG A 403 4.46 -24.89 -10.31
C ARG A 403 4.15 -25.31 -11.75
N ILE A 404 2.86 -25.39 -12.10
CA ILE A 404 2.41 -25.76 -13.45
C ILE A 404 2.90 -24.75 -14.50
N GLU A 405 2.85 -23.47 -14.22
CA GLU A 405 3.33 -22.44 -15.14
C GLU A 405 4.86 -22.50 -15.29
N LEU A 406 5.61 -22.69 -14.20
CA LEU A 406 7.06 -22.85 -14.27
C LEU A 406 7.48 -24.10 -15.07
N ALA A 407 6.71 -25.18 -14.98
CA ALA A 407 7.00 -26.41 -15.75
C ALA A 407 6.94 -26.21 -17.28
N LYS A 408 6.17 -25.24 -17.77
CA LYS A 408 6.10 -24.92 -19.20
C LYS A 408 7.41 -24.33 -19.74
N TYR A 409 8.16 -23.63 -18.90
CA TYR A 409 9.47 -23.08 -19.29
C TYR A 409 10.54 -24.18 -19.40
N LYS A 410 10.44 -25.24 -18.61
CA LYS A 410 11.35 -26.38 -18.71
C LYS A 410 11.22 -27.15 -20.04
N SER A 411 9.99 -27.27 -20.57
CA SER A 411 9.73 -27.99 -21.82
C SER A 411 10.20 -27.22 -23.07
N SER A 412 10.19 -25.88 -23.03
CA SER A 412 10.64 -25.06 -24.18
C SER A 412 12.16 -25.10 -24.38
N ASP A 413 12.94 -25.25 -23.33
CA ASP A 413 14.41 -25.35 -23.43
C ASP A 413 14.87 -26.71 -23.96
N ASP A 414 14.13 -27.80 -23.64
CA ASP A 414 14.39 -29.15 -24.18
C ASP A 414 14.08 -29.25 -25.70
N GLU A 415 13.12 -28.48 -26.21
CA GLU A 415 12.84 -28.40 -27.66
C GLU A 415 13.87 -27.55 -28.42
N SER A 416 14.32 -26.43 -27.82
CA SER A 416 15.36 -25.60 -28.45
C SER A 416 16.76 -26.23 -28.43
N ALA A 417 17.02 -27.13 -27.48
CA ALA A 417 18.26 -27.89 -27.42
C ALA A 417 18.28 -29.11 -28.41
N ARG A 418 17.14 -29.47 -28.98
CA ARG A 418 17.00 -30.58 -29.94
C ARG A 418 16.83 -30.12 -31.41
N ALA A 419 16.71 -28.80 -31.62
CA ALA A 419 16.67 -28.18 -32.94
C ALA A 419 18.01 -27.53 -33.32
#